data_4d36cd1a388a7385fbc8db2869566312
#
_entry.id   4d36cd1a388a7385fbc8db2869566312
#
_cell.length_a   1.000
_cell.length_b   1.000
_cell.length_c   1.000
_cell.angle_alpha   90.00
_cell.angle_beta   90.00
_cell.angle_gamma   90.00
#
_symmetry.space_group_name_H-M   'P 1'
#
loop_
_entity.id
_entity.type
_entity.pdbx_description
1 polymer ?
#
loop_
_entity_poly.entity_id
_entity_poly.type
_entity_poly.pdbx_seq_one_letter_code
_entity_poly.pdbx_strand_id
1 'polypeptide(L)'
;MGLNHPRSLEDWQRWQDSRHRARRAKHALVGTLQRARPGARRADGDVADTTPAFVLVSREPQGGAQERARTLIGLDSASPTSRASLLSVLPYVTGGIDVLAPAGLDLPEATGPEWTEHGFDTLEQAVAAASDAAPTAVVSIGQHLAAGAAAHSIARSLAVPEYVVQHGVLTPFAPPLPEGATLLAWSEADAEFWRSGRTDVGARTVGSQLLWQAAHEAERVPRLDSVLLGSERPVFLGQLHGAELSRRVSGGAAVRFCREHGGLYRPHPAETDVLSRAQHRLWRRRGIAFADTDAPLRDLPNPVVSVFSTGVLEAAARGGDAWVFAPGAPTWVRELWERYDMRPFGAEPTPSPVVDSEEPAARIARILEEGS
;
A
#
# COMPACT_ATOMS: atom_id res chain seq x y z
N MET A 1 5.91 -21.23 3.99
CA MET A 1 5.22 -20.64 5.16
C MET A 1 4.04 -19.81 4.67
N GLY A 2 3.04 -19.48 5.49
CA GLY A 2 1.85 -18.72 5.10
C GLY A 2 1.53 -17.64 6.14
N LEU A 3 0.29 -17.19 6.16
CA LEU A 3 -0.19 -16.19 7.11
C LEU A 3 -0.32 -16.76 8.52
N ASN A 4 -0.09 -15.92 9.54
CA ASN A 4 -0.34 -16.28 10.94
C ASN A 4 -1.85 -16.40 11.26
N HIS A 5 -2.69 -15.64 10.56
CA HIS A 5 -4.15 -15.64 10.71
C HIS A 5 -4.82 -15.75 9.33
N PRO A 6 -4.80 -16.95 8.69
CA PRO A 6 -5.22 -17.06 7.29
C PRO A 6 -6.73 -17.02 7.08
N ARG A 7 -7.54 -17.24 8.13
CA ARG A 7 -9.00 -17.44 7.99
C ARG A 7 -9.85 -16.41 8.72
N SER A 8 -9.33 -15.74 9.74
CA SER A 8 -10.11 -14.88 10.62
C SER A 8 -9.59 -13.45 10.64
N LEU A 9 -10.37 -12.55 10.05
CA LEU A 9 -10.10 -11.11 10.13
C LEU A 9 -10.13 -10.61 11.58
N GLU A 10 -11.05 -11.16 12.41
CA GLU A 10 -11.16 -10.80 13.82
C GLU A 10 -9.93 -11.22 14.63
N ASP A 11 -9.37 -12.41 14.39
CA ASP A 11 -8.12 -12.85 15.03
C ASP A 11 -6.95 -11.97 14.63
N TRP A 12 -6.87 -11.63 13.35
CA TRP A 12 -5.87 -10.71 12.83
C TRP A 12 -6.02 -9.31 13.46
N GLN A 13 -7.22 -8.77 13.54
CA GLN A 13 -7.50 -7.49 14.19
C GLN A 13 -7.15 -7.52 15.67
N ARG A 14 -7.54 -8.58 16.41
CA ARG A 14 -7.17 -8.76 17.82
C ARG A 14 -5.66 -8.80 18.02
N TRP A 15 -4.95 -9.51 17.14
CA TRP A 15 -3.49 -9.52 17.14
C TRP A 15 -2.92 -8.11 16.91
N GLN A 16 -3.37 -7.42 15.89
CA GLN A 16 -2.92 -6.06 15.57
C GLN A 16 -3.19 -5.09 16.71
N ASP A 17 -4.38 -5.18 17.31
CA ASP A 17 -4.77 -4.41 18.49
C ASP A 17 -3.88 -4.66 19.70
N SER A 18 -3.48 -5.91 19.92
CA SER A 18 -2.58 -6.27 21.02
C SER A 18 -1.21 -5.59 20.89
N ARG A 19 -0.74 -5.39 19.67
CA ARG A 19 0.54 -4.71 19.37
C ARG A 19 0.46 -3.20 19.51
N HIS A 20 -0.75 -2.63 19.32
CA HIS A 20 -0.98 -1.18 19.42
C HIS A 20 -1.51 -0.71 20.78
N ARG A 21 -1.71 -1.57 21.76
CA ARG A 21 -2.26 -1.23 23.11
C ARG A 21 -1.54 -0.06 23.76
N ALA A 22 -0.21 -0.01 23.72
CA ALA A 22 0.56 1.10 24.30
C ALA A 22 0.32 2.43 23.56
N ARG A 23 0.04 2.40 22.27
CA ARG A 23 -0.26 3.56 21.43
C ARG A 23 -1.68 4.07 21.71
N ARG A 24 -2.66 3.18 21.87
CA ARG A 24 -4.05 3.53 22.23
C ARG A 24 -4.18 4.07 23.65
N ALA A 25 -3.51 3.48 24.64
CA ALA A 25 -3.50 3.99 26.01
C ALA A 25 -3.00 5.44 26.05
N LYS A 26 -1.99 5.78 25.24
CA LYS A 26 -1.47 7.13 25.12
C LYS A 26 -2.46 8.08 24.43
N HIS A 27 -3.14 7.65 23.36
CA HIS A 27 -4.16 8.47 22.69
C HIS A 27 -5.39 8.69 23.58
N ALA A 28 -5.81 7.68 24.33
CA ALA A 28 -6.89 7.82 25.33
C ALA A 28 -6.53 8.84 26.42
N LEU A 29 -5.28 8.80 26.93
CA LEU A 29 -4.79 9.75 27.94
C LEU A 29 -4.71 11.19 27.41
N VAL A 30 -4.23 11.37 26.18
CA VAL A 30 -4.16 12.69 25.53
C VAL A 30 -5.55 13.24 25.23
N GLY A 31 -6.48 12.38 24.76
CA GLY A 31 -7.87 12.75 24.53
C GLY A 31 -8.61 13.15 25.80
N THR A 32 -8.32 12.50 26.95
CA THR A 32 -8.89 12.86 28.26
C THR A 32 -8.31 14.19 28.79
N LEU A 33 -7.01 14.42 28.57
CA LEU A 33 -6.36 15.69 28.96
C LEU A 33 -6.79 16.87 28.08
N GLN A 34 -7.11 16.64 26.81
CA GLN A 34 -7.67 17.69 25.93
C GLN A 34 -9.14 18.03 26.28
N ARG A 35 -9.93 17.04 26.70
CA ARG A 35 -11.31 17.27 27.21
C ARG A 35 -11.36 17.91 28.60
N ALA A 36 -10.28 17.79 29.38
CA ALA A 36 -10.17 18.36 30.73
C ALA A 36 -9.61 19.79 30.76
N ARG A 37 -9.40 20.47 29.63
CA ARG A 37 -9.06 21.90 29.59
C ARG A 37 -10.33 22.73 29.67
N PRO A 38 -10.60 23.39 30.80
CA PRO A 38 -11.73 24.33 30.93
C PRO A 38 -11.33 25.60 30.18
N GLY A 39 -12.06 25.98 29.13
CA GLY A 39 -11.90 27.31 28.54
C GLY A 39 -12.11 27.48 27.04
N ALA A 40 -12.56 26.48 26.28
CA ALA A 40 -13.03 26.72 24.91
C ALA A 40 -14.56 26.93 24.93
N ARG A 41 -15.00 28.20 25.12
CA ARG A 41 -16.37 28.59 24.82
C ARG A 41 -16.63 28.29 23.35
N ARG A 42 -17.58 27.39 23.07
CA ARG A 42 -18.21 27.27 21.74
C ARG A 42 -18.90 28.61 21.47
N ALA A 43 -18.46 29.32 20.44
CA ALA A 43 -19.25 30.36 19.84
C ALA A 43 -20.41 29.66 19.09
N ASP A 44 -21.64 29.89 19.52
CA ASP A 44 -22.83 29.56 18.75
C ASP A 44 -22.81 30.36 17.46
N GLY A 45 -22.99 29.69 16.34
CA GLY A 45 -23.33 30.34 15.08
C GLY A 45 -22.43 30.11 13.88
N ASP A 46 -21.75 28.96 13.78
CA ASP A 46 -21.22 28.54 12.46
C ASP A 46 -22.11 27.45 11.87
N VAL A 47 -22.65 27.72 10.68
CA VAL A 47 -23.20 26.72 9.79
C VAL A 47 -22.05 25.70 9.60
N ALA A 48 -22.26 24.49 10.07
CA ALA A 48 -21.29 23.43 9.98
C ALA A 48 -20.98 23.25 8.47
N ASP A 49 -19.82 23.70 8.06
CA ASP A 49 -19.17 23.29 6.82
C ASP A 49 -18.80 21.81 7.05
N THR A 50 -19.79 20.93 6.84
CA THR A 50 -19.62 19.48 7.02
C THR A 50 -18.83 18.98 5.84
N THR A 51 -17.50 19.00 5.97
CA THR A 51 -16.63 18.30 5.04
C THR A 51 -17.07 16.83 5.02
N PRO A 52 -17.43 16.26 3.87
CA PRO A 52 -17.86 14.86 3.79
C PRO A 52 -16.81 13.92 4.37
N ALA A 53 -17.25 12.79 4.93
CA ALA A 53 -16.33 11.77 5.46
C ALA A 53 -15.86 10.80 4.35
N PHE A 54 -16.71 10.55 3.36
CA PHE A 54 -16.44 9.68 2.21
C PHE A 54 -16.89 10.35 0.91
N VAL A 55 -16.28 9.92 -0.18
CA VAL A 55 -16.64 10.31 -1.54
C VAL A 55 -16.87 9.08 -2.40
N LEU A 56 -17.78 9.21 -3.37
CA LEU A 56 -17.94 8.29 -4.48
C LEU A 56 -17.63 9.09 -5.75
N VAL A 57 -16.54 8.71 -6.44
CA VAL A 57 -16.10 9.32 -7.68
C VAL A 57 -16.45 8.40 -8.82
N SER A 58 -17.32 8.82 -9.72
CA SER A 58 -17.98 7.98 -10.71
C SER A 58 -17.68 8.42 -12.14
N ARG A 59 -17.50 7.44 -13.02
CA ARG A 59 -17.42 7.61 -14.46
C ARG A 59 -18.39 6.66 -15.16
N GLU A 60 -19.20 7.18 -16.08
CA GLU A 60 -20.11 6.37 -16.88
C GLU A 60 -19.37 5.53 -17.95
N PRO A 61 -19.99 4.44 -18.46
CA PRO A 61 -19.40 3.61 -19.51
C PRO A 61 -19.01 4.42 -20.74
N GLN A 62 -17.87 4.06 -21.35
CA GLN A 62 -17.37 4.73 -22.54
C GLN A 62 -17.88 4.03 -23.81
N GLY A 63 -18.45 4.80 -24.76
CA GLY A 63 -18.62 4.48 -26.17
C GLY A 63 -19.20 3.12 -26.54
N GLY A 64 -20.43 2.79 -26.12
CA GLY A 64 -21.15 1.58 -26.57
C GLY A 64 -20.65 0.28 -25.96
N ALA A 65 -19.78 0.34 -24.96
CA ALA A 65 -19.44 -0.78 -24.09
C ALA A 65 -20.71 -1.29 -23.38
N GLN A 66 -20.68 -2.57 -22.96
CA GLN A 66 -21.83 -3.18 -22.27
C GLN A 66 -22.39 -2.22 -21.21
N GLU A 67 -23.55 -1.63 -21.47
CA GLU A 67 -24.23 -0.61 -20.64
C GLU A 67 -24.43 -1.04 -19.18
N ARG A 68 -24.12 -2.32 -18.85
CA ARG A 68 -24.34 -2.92 -17.53
C ARG A 68 -23.06 -3.21 -16.75
N ALA A 69 -21.90 -3.24 -17.37
CA ALA A 69 -20.64 -3.52 -16.66
C ALA A 69 -20.23 -2.29 -15.85
N ARG A 70 -20.18 -2.42 -14.53
CA ARG A 70 -19.76 -1.37 -13.60
C ARG A 70 -18.84 -1.95 -12.54
N THR A 71 -17.69 -1.36 -12.36
CA THR A 71 -16.70 -1.79 -11.37
C THR A 71 -16.66 -0.84 -10.19
N LEU A 72 -16.82 -1.36 -8.97
CA LEU A 72 -16.61 -0.62 -7.74
C LEU A 72 -15.17 -0.85 -7.23
N ILE A 73 -14.44 0.23 -7.01
CA ILE A 73 -13.09 0.23 -6.43
C ILE A 73 -13.17 0.74 -4.99
N GLY A 74 -12.81 -0.10 -4.01
CA GLY A 74 -12.66 0.30 -2.61
C GLY A 74 -11.23 0.80 -2.33
N LEU A 75 -11.03 2.11 -2.21
CA LEU A 75 -9.72 2.76 -2.02
C LEU A 75 -9.60 3.42 -0.66
N ASP A 76 -8.76 2.90 0.22
CA ASP A 76 -8.55 3.44 1.58
C ASP A 76 -7.36 4.41 1.69
N SER A 77 -6.48 4.47 0.70
CA SER A 77 -5.26 5.27 0.74
C SER A 77 -4.78 5.62 -0.67
N ALA A 78 -4.35 6.87 -0.86
CA ALA A 78 -3.67 7.33 -2.08
C ALA A 78 -2.14 7.09 -2.04
N SER A 79 -1.67 6.07 -1.30
CA SER A 79 -0.26 5.69 -1.32
C SER A 79 0.18 5.24 -2.72
N PRO A 80 1.46 5.42 -3.10
CA PRO A 80 1.93 5.00 -4.42
C PRO A 80 1.59 3.53 -4.75
N THR A 81 1.69 2.63 -3.78
CA THR A 81 1.37 1.22 -3.96
C THR A 81 -0.13 0.98 -4.17
N SER A 82 -1.01 1.65 -3.41
CA SER A 82 -2.46 1.53 -3.56
C SER A 82 -2.93 2.11 -4.90
N ARG A 83 -2.41 3.28 -5.28
CA ARG A 83 -2.71 3.92 -6.58
C ARG A 83 -2.26 3.04 -7.74
N ALA A 84 -1.02 2.56 -7.73
CA ALA A 84 -0.53 1.65 -8.77
C ALA A 84 -1.39 0.38 -8.87
N SER A 85 -1.84 -0.19 -7.76
CA SER A 85 -2.60 -1.44 -7.75
C SER A 85 -4.07 -1.27 -8.15
N LEU A 86 -4.71 -0.14 -7.82
CA LEU A 86 -6.16 0.03 -7.99
C LEU A 86 -6.55 1.09 -9.03
N LEU A 87 -5.80 2.20 -9.13
CA LEU A 87 -6.18 3.30 -10.03
C LEU A 87 -5.54 3.20 -11.41
N SER A 88 -4.44 2.49 -11.56
CA SER A 88 -3.82 2.29 -12.89
C SER A 88 -4.71 1.49 -13.86
N VAL A 89 -5.79 0.85 -13.38
CA VAL A 89 -6.76 0.14 -14.24
C VAL A 89 -7.72 1.08 -14.96
N LEU A 90 -7.90 2.32 -14.44
CA LEU A 90 -8.91 3.28 -14.93
C LEU A 90 -8.87 3.56 -16.44
N PRO A 91 -7.67 3.69 -17.08
CA PRO A 91 -7.59 3.90 -18.53
C PRO A 91 -8.01 2.69 -19.37
N TYR A 92 -8.02 1.48 -18.78
CA TYR A 92 -8.28 0.22 -19.48
C TYR A 92 -9.70 -0.31 -19.30
N VAL A 93 -10.42 0.14 -18.26
CA VAL A 93 -11.82 -0.24 -18.03
C VAL A 93 -12.73 0.63 -18.90
N THR A 94 -13.52 -0.02 -19.77
CA THR A 94 -14.47 0.65 -20.67
C THR A 94 -15.85 0.79 -20.07
N GLY A 95 -16.22 -0.08 -19.12
CA GLY A 95 -17.44 -0.02 -18.33
C GLY A 95 -17.51 1.19 -17.38
N GLY A 96 -18.61 1.31 -16.65
CA GLY A 96 -18.75 2.28 -15.57
C GLY A 96 -17.78 1.99 -14.41
N ILE A 97 -17.30 3.03 -13.77
CA ILE A 97 -16.39 2.93 -12.63
C ILE A 97 -16.90 3.81 -11.50
N ASP A 98 -16.89 3.24 -10.30
CA ASP A 98 -17.10 3.97 -9.05
C ASP A 98 -15.90 3.75 -8.13
N VAL A 99 -15.32 4.84 -7.61
CA VAL A 99 -14.24 4.79 -6.61
C VAL A 99 -14.81 5.28 -5.28
N LEU A 100 -14.98 4.37 -4.33
CA LEU A 100 -15.37 4.68 -2.95
C LEU A 100 -14.12 4.92 -2.12
N ALA A 101 -13.97 6.14 -1.58
CA ALA A 101 -12.78 6.53 -0.85
C ALA A 101 -13.10 7.45 0.35
N PRO A 102 -12.24 7.54 1.37
CA PRO A 102 -12.28 8.62 2.36
C PRO A 102 -12.15 9.97 1.67
N ALA A 103 -12.92 10.95 2.10
CA ALA A 103 -12.83 12.31 1.57
C ALA A 103 -11.44 12.94 1.79
N GLY A 104 -11.04 13.80 0.88
CA GLY A 104 -9.76 14.51 0.94
C GLY A 104 -8.55 13.71 0.45
N LEU A 105 -8.76 12.52 -0.13
CA LEU A 105 -7.70 11.86 -0.91
C LEU A 105 -7.55 12.57 -2.25
N ASP A 106 -6.29 12.87 -2.62
CA ASP A 106 -5.96 13.38 -3.96
C ASP A 106 -5.98 12.22 -4.98
N LEU A 107 -6.90 12.29 -5.94
CA LEU A 107 -7.17 11.26 -6.95
C LEU A 107 -7.03 11.82 -8.38
N PRO A 108 -5.82 12.25 -8.78
CA PRO A 108 -5.62 12.86 -10.10
C PRO A 108 -5.94 11.93 -11.27
N GLU A 109 -5.95 10.59 -11.05
CA GLU A 109 -6.34 9.60 -12.05
C GLU A 109 -7.85 9.59 -12.33
N ALA A 110 -8.66 10.10 -11.38
CA ALA A 110 -10.13 10.11 -11.45
C ALA A 110 -10.64 11.56 -11.48
N THR A 111 -10.05 12.40 -12.32
CA THR A 111 -10.41 13.79 -12.53
C THR A 111 -10.72 14.05 -14.01
N GLY A 112 -11.46 15.12 -14.30
CA GLY A 112 -11.84 15.49 -15.66
C GLY A 112 -13.35 15.57 -15.83
N PRO A 113 -13.84 16.04 -16.98
CA PRO A 113 -15.26 16.28 -17.21
C PRO A 113 -16.12 15.00 -17.26
N GLU A 114 -15.49 13.83 -17.45
CA GLU A 114 -16.13 12.51 -17.44
C GLU A 114 -16.37 11.96 -16.05
N TRP A 115 -15.77 12.57 -15.01
CA TRP A 115 -15.90 12.16 -13.63
C TRP A 115 -16.85 13.04 -12.85
N THR A 116 -17.66 12.43 -12.00
CA THR A 116 -18.52 13.12 -11.02
C THR A 116 -18.15 12.69 -9.63
N GLU A 117 -18.11 13.64 -8.67
CA GLU A 117 -17.83 13.37 -7.28
C GLU A 117 -19.05 13.68 -6.41
N HIS A 118 -19.42 12.74 -5.56
CA HIS A 118 -20.47 12.89 -4.57
C HIS A 118 -19.91 12.66 -3.17
N GLY A 119 -20.10 13.63 -2.27
CA GLY A 119 -19.68 13.55 -0.87
C GLY A 119 -20.77 12.99 0.03
N PHE A 120 -20.37 12.24 1.06
CA PHE A 120 -21.27 11.63 2.05
C PHE A 120 -20.72 11.85 3.46
N ASP A 121 -21.62 12.15 4.40
CA ASP A 121 -21.26 12.40 5.79
C ASP A 121 -20.93 11.10 6.53
N THR A 122 -21.47 9.96 6.09
CA THR A 122 -21.24 8.65 6.70
C THR A 122 -20.89 7.58 5.66
N LEU A 123 -20.21 6.54 6.12
CA LEU A 123 -19.90 5.37 5.29
C LEU A 123 -21.18 4.64 4.83
N GLU A 124 -22.20 4.58 5.68
CA GLU A 124 -23.47 3.93 5.36
C GLU A 124 -24.17 4.60 4.17
N GLN A 125 -24.16 5.92 4.11
CA GLN A 125 -24.72 6.67 2.97
C GLN A 125 -23.93 6.39 1.69
N ALA A 126 -22.59 6.38 1.77
CA ALA A 126 -21.72 6.08 0.63
C ALA A 126 -21.91 4.63 0.14
N VAL A 127 -22.07 3.68 1.06
CA VAL A 127 -22.36 2.27 0.75
C VAL A 127 -23.72 2.13 0.05
N ALA A 128 -24.75 2.82 0.52
CA ALA A 128 -26.06 2.80 -0.11
C ALA A 128 -25.98 3.32 -1.57
N ALA A 129 -25.36 4.47 -1.78
CA ALA A 129 -25.18 5.04 -3.12
C ALA A 129 -24.36 4.12 -4.05
N ALA A 130 -23.26 3.55 -3.54
CA ALA A 130 -22.46 2.60 -4.32
C ALA A 130 -23.20 1.29 -4.63
N SER A 131 -24.10 0.83 -3.74
CA SER A 131 -24.94 -0.35 -3.96
C SER A 131 -26.02 -0.05 -5.01
N ASP A 132 -26.64 1.13 -4.96
CA ASP A 132 -27.68 1.57 -5.92
C ASP A 132 -27.11 1.71 -7.33
N ALA A 133 -25.81 1.98 -7.47
CA ALA A 133 -25.10 1.96 -8.75
C ALA A 133 -24.99 0.57 -9.38
N ALA A 134 -25.38 -0.49 -8.62
CA ALA A 134 -25.42 -1.89 -9.04
C ALA A 134 -24.12 -2.39 -9.70
N PRO A 135 -22.95 -2.32 -9.01
CA PRO A 135 -21.70 -2.79 -9.57
C PRO A 135 -21.80 -4.29 -9.91
N THR A 136 -21.17 -4.69 -11.01
CA THR A 136 -21.08 -6.07 -11.49
C THR A 136 -19.80 -6.75 -11.04
N ALA A 137 -18.79 -5.97 -10.59
CA ALA A 137 -17.55 -6.45 -10.01
C ALA A 137 -17.04 -5.48 -8.94
N VAL A 138 -16.35 -5.99 -7.95
CA VAL A 138 -15.76 -5.19 -6.86
C VAL A 138 -14.27 -5.50 -6.76
N VAL A 139 -13.44 -4.45 -6.58
CA VAL A 139 -11.99 -4.60 -6.42
C VAL A 139 -11.48 -3.74 -5.27
N SER A 140 -10.56 -4.27 -4.47
CA SER A 140 -9.91 -3.58 -3.35
C SER A 140 -8.54 -4.18 -3.02
N ILE A 141 -7.87 -3.65 -2.00
CA ILE A 141 -6.68 -4.29 -1.41
C ILE A 141 -7.02 -5.19 -0.22
N GLY A 142 -8.31 -5.49 0.01
CA GLY A 142 -8.84 -6.35 1.05
C GLY A 142 -9.77 -5.63 2.03
N GLN A 143 -10.46 -6.41 2.86
CA GLN A 143 -11.55 -5.99 3.75
C GLN A 143 -11.11 -5.42 5.12
N HIS A 144 -9.84 -5.15 5.31
CA HIS A 144 -9.30 -4.78 6.64
C HIS A 144 -9.36 -3.28 6.94
N LEU A 145 -9.71 -2.44 5.97
CA LEU A 145 -9.89 -1.00 6.06
C LEU A 145 -11.31 -0.60 5.62
N ALA A 146 -11.71 0.64 5.87
CA ALA A 146 -13.11 1.07 5.78
C ALA A 146 -13.72 0.93 4.37
N ALA A 147 -13.07 1.49 3.34
CA ALA A 147 -13.58 1.41 1.96
C ALA A 147 -13.51 -0.02 1.41
N GLY A 148 -12.44 -0.77 1.73
CA GLY A 148 -12.34 -2.18 1.37
C GLY A 148 -13.38 -3.06 2.07
N ALA A 149 -13.69 -2.81 3.35
CA ALA A 149 -14.75 -3.51 4.08
C ALA A 149 -16.15 -3.21 3.49
N ALA A 150 -16.39 -1.95 3.13
CA ALA A 150 -17.61 -1.52 2.45
C ALA A 150 -17.76 -2.22 1.09
N ALA A 151 -16.71 -2.22 0.29
CA ALA A 151 -16.66 -2.90 -1.00
C ALA A 151 -16.94 -4.41 -0.86
N HIS A 152 -16.33 -5.09 0.12
CA HIS A 152 -16.62 -6.48 0.46
C HIS A 152 -18.11 -6.69 0.83
N SER A 153 -18.68 -5.83 1.66
CA SER A 153 -20.09 -5.92 2.05
C SER A 153 -21.03 -5.80 0.85
N ILE A 154 -20.73 -4.87 -0.08
CA ILE A 154 -21.48 -4.67 -1.32
C ILE A 154 -21.36 -5.92 -2.21
N ALA A 155 -20.14 -6.46 -2.41
CA ALA A 155 -19.94 -7.67 -3.19
C ALA A 155 -20.76 -8.84 -2.67
N ARG A 156 -20.81 -9.03 -1.35
CA ARG A 156 -21.59 -10.08 -0.69
C ARG A 156 -23.09 -9.86 -0.82
N SER A 157 -23.57 -8.62 -0.67
CA SER A 157 -25.01 -8.31 -0.74
C SER A 157 -25.57 -8.45 -2.14
N LEU A 158 -24.80 -8.11 -3.16
CA LEU A 158 -25.19 -8.21 -4.57
C LEU A 158 -24.80 -9.53 -5.22
N ALA A 159 -24.07 -10.39 -4.50
CA ALA A 159 -23.54 -11.68 -4.98
C ALA A 159 -22.70 -11.52 -6.27
N VAL A 160 -21.89 -10.47 -6.34
CA VAL A 160 -20.99 -10.17 -7.47
C VAL A 160 -19.55 -10.59 -7.17
N PRO A 161 -18.72 -10.86 -8.20
CA PRO A 161 -17.31 -11.17 -8.03
C PRO A 161 -16.55 -10.11 -7.23
N GLU A 162 -15.73 -10.57 -6.28
CA GLU A 162 -14.82 -9.73 -5.50
C GLU A 162 -13.38 -10.07 -5.82
N TYR A 163 -12.58 -9.04 -6.12
CA TYR A 163 -11.17 -9.16 -6.42
C TYR A 163 -10.34 -8.41 -5.39
N VAL A 164 -9.26 -9.05 -4.91
CA VAL A 164 -8.28 -8.44 -4.02
C VAL A 164 -6.95 -8.32 -4.74
N VAL A 165 -6.43 -7.09 -4.90
CA VAL A 165 -5.16 -6.86 -5.59
C VAL A 165 -4.02 -6.80 -4.57
N GLN A 166 -2.97 -7.56 -4.82
CA GLN A 166 -1.72 -7.44 -4.06
C GLN A 166 -1.07 -6.09 -4.36
N HIS A 167 -0.78 -5.30 -3.31
CA HIS A 167 -0.23 -3.95 -3.45
C HIS A 167 1.19 -3.78 -2.87
N GLY A 168 1.77 -4.82 -2.28
CA GLY A 168 3.10 -4.77 -1.66
C GLY A 168 3.65 -6.16 -1.37
N VAL A 169 4.88 -6.22 -0.88
CA VAL A 169 5.47 -7.48 -0.40
C VAL A 169 4.67 -8.04 0.77
N LEU A 170 4.46 -9.36 0.77
CA LEU A 170 3.62 -10.04 1.76
C LEU A 170 4.44 -10.53 2.94
N THR A 171 4.01 -10.17 4.14
CA THR A 171 4.53 -10.71 5.40
C THR A 171 3.58 -11.77 5.98
N PRO A 172 4.01 -12.61 6.93
CA PRO A 172 3.10 -13.53 7.63
C PRO A 172 1.99 -12.84 8.41
N PHE A 173 2.06 -11.53 8.53
CA PHE A 173 1.11 -10.68 9.25
C PHE A 173 0.15 -9.92 8.31
N ALA A 174 0.18 -10.19 7.02
CA ALA A 174 -0.79 -9.63 6.09
C ALA A 174 -2.22 -10.03 6.52
N PRO A 175 -3.24 -9.16 6.30
CA PRO A 175 -4.62 -9.50 6.62
C PRO A 175 -5.10 -10.69 5.80
N PRO A 176 -6.02 -11.51 6.34
CA PRO A 176 -6.60 -12.61 5.58
C PRO A 176 -7.45 -12.09 4.43
N LEU A 177 -7.46 -12.85 3.33
CA LEU A 177 -8.33 -12.58 2.19
C LEU A 177 -9.81 -12.79 2.56
N PRO A 178 -10.75 -12.02 1.98
CA PRO A 178 -12.18 -12.27 2.12
C PRO A 178 -12.56 -13.67 1.65
N GLU A 179 -13.61 -14.24 2.22
CA GLU A 179 -14.15 -15.53 1.79
C GLU A 179 -14.75 -15.42 0.39
N GLY A 180 -14.41 -16.34 -0.49
CA GLY A 180 -14.92 -16.39 -1.86
C GLY A 180 -14.27 -15.38 -2.83
N ALA A 181 -13.37 -14.53 -2.35
CA ALA A 181 -12.69 -13.56 -3.21
C ALA A 181 -11.69 -14.23 -4.18
N THR A 182 -11.37 -13.55 -5.25
CA THR A 182 -10.26 -13.88 -6.16
C THR A 182 -9.07 -12.96 -5.91
N LEU A 183 -7.96 -13.53 -5.49
CA LEU A 183 -6.69 -12.80 -5.35
C LEU A 183 -6.06 -12.54 -6.72
N LEU A 184 -5.69 -11.29 -6.99
CA LEU A 184 -4.86 -10.87 -8.11
C LEU A 184 -3.43 -10.68 -7.58
N ALA A 185 -2.62 -11.73 -7.68
CA ALA A 185 -1.29 -11.82 -7.07
C ALA A 185 -0.18 -11.33 -8.03
N TRP A 186 0.96 -10.95 -7.47
CA TRP A 186 2.16 -10.63 -8.25
C TRP A 186 2.79 -11.87 -8.88
N SER A 187 2.78 -12.99 -8.14
CA SER A 187 3.36 -14.26 -8.55
C SER A 187 2.56 -15.44 -8.00
N GLU A 188 2.81 -16.62 -8.54
CA GLU A 188 2.23 -17.86 -8.02
C GLU A 188 2.67 -18.12 -6.57
N ALA A 189 3.94 -17.83 -6.24
CA ALA A 189 4.47 -17.96 -4.89
C ALA A 189 3.76 -17.03 -3.89
N ASP A 190 3.41 -15.81 -4.30
CA ASP A 190 2.61 -14.90 -3.49
C ASP A 190 1.16 -15.38 -3.35
N ALA A 191 0.58 -15.91 -4.42
CA ALA A 191 -0.77 -16.49 -4.39
C ALA A 191 -0.85 -17.66 -3.40
N GLU A 192 0.08 -18.60 -3.46
CA GLU A 192 0.16 -19.71 -2.50
C GLU A 192 0.35 -19.21 -1.06
N PHE A 193 1.28 -18.27 -0.88
CA PHE A 193 1.58 -17.73 0.43
C PHE A 193 0.38 -17.03 1.07
N TRP A 194 -0.31 -16.15 0.34
CA TRP A 194 -1.44 -15.36 0.90
C TRP A 194 -2.70 -16.22 1.09
N ARG A 195 -2.95 -17.15 0.18
CA ARG A 195 -4.02 -18.13 0.37
C ARG A 195 -3.78 -19.04 1.59
N SER A 196 -2.53 -19.33 1.94
CA SER A 196 -2.20 -20.15 3.11
C SER A 196 -2.96 -21.47 3.18
N GLY A 197 -3.11 -22.17 2.05
CA GLY A 197 -3.84 -23.44 1.95
C GLY A 197 -5.36 -23.32 1.96
N ARG A 198 -5.94 -22.12 1.85
CA ARG A 198 -7.37 -21.92 1.68
C ARG A 198 -7.81 -22.34 0.27
N THR A 199 -8.93 -23.04 0.17
CA THR A 199 -9.54 -23.51 -1.09
C THR A 199 -10.75 -22.69 -1.50
N ASP A 200 -11.28 -21.87 -0.58
CA ASP A 200 -12.41 -20.97 -0.80
C ASP A 200 -12.02 -19.67 -1.48
N VAL A 201 -10.72 -19.42 -1.67
CA VAL A 201 -10.18 -18.22 -2.33
C VAL A 201 -9.56 -18.59 -3.65
N GLY A 202 -10.05 -17.98 -4.74
CA GLY A 202 -9.43 -18.05 -6.06
C GLY A 202 -8.13 -17.27 -6.13
N ALA A 203 -7.29 -17.54 -7.13
CA ALA A 203 -6.11 -16.71 -7.42
C ALA A 203 -5.82 -16.66 -8.91
N ARG A 204 -5.36 -15.49 -9.37
CA ARG A 204 -4.81 -15.27 -10.72
C ARG A 204 -3.50 -14.47 -10.57
N THR A 205 -2.47 -14.84 -11.30
CA THR A 205 -1.21 -14.09 -11.33
C THR A 205 -1.31 -13.00 -12.38
N VAL A 206 -1.15 -11.75 -11.94
CA VAL A 206 -1.27 -10.56 -12.78
C VAL A 206 0.01 -9.74 -12.87
N GLY A 207 0.97 -9.96 -11.96
CA GLY A 207 2.17 -9.12 -11.84
C GLY A 207 1.96 -7.90 -10.94
N SER A 208 3.00 -7.10 -10.80
CA SER A 208 2.98 -5.86 -10.00
C SER A 208 3.00 -4.64 -10.90
N GLN A 209 1.94 -3.84 -10.88
CA GLN A 209 1.87 -2.59 -11.65
C GLN A 209 2.97 -1.60 -11.22
N LEU A 210 3.24 -1.51 -9.92
CA LEU A 210 4.30 -0.62 -9.41
C LEU A 210 5.68 -1.00 -9.97
N LEU A 211 6.01 -2.30 -9.98
CA LEU A 211 7.31 -2.77 -10.49
C LEU A 211 7.37 -2.67 -12.01
N TRP A 212 6.25 -2.92 -12.70
CA TRP A 212 6.13 -2.75 -14.15
C TRP A 212 6.37 -1.29 -14.54
N GLN A 213 5.73 -0.33 -13.87
CA GLN A 213 5.95 1.10 -14.08
C GLN A 213 7.42 1.47 -13.83
N ALA A 214 8.00 1.00 -12.72
CA ALA A 214 9.41 1.27 -12.39
C ALA A 214 10.37 0.78 -13.47
N ALA A 215 10.15 -0.41 -14.04
CA ALA A 215 10.97 -0.96 -15.11
C ALA A 215 10.84 -0.15 -16.41
N HIS A 216 9.62 0.21 -16.80
CA HIS A 216 9.35 0.91 -18.07
C HIS A 216 9.67 2.43 -18.01
N GLU A 217 9.59 3.05 -16.82
CA GLU A 217 10.08 4.42 -16.63
C GLU A 217 11.61 4.48 -16.80
N ALA A 218 12.33 3.47 -16.33
CA ALA A 218 13.79 3.38 -16.49
C ALA A 218 14.25 3.28 -17.96
N GLU A 219 13.45 2.67 -18.81
CA GLU A 219 13.74 2.60 -20.26
C GLU A 219 13.63 3.97 -20.96
N ARG A 220 12.84 4.89 -20.39
CA ARG A 220 12.60 6.24 -20.93
C ARG A 220 13.62 7.28 -20.47
N VAL A 221 14.32 7.01 -19.37
CA VAL A 221 15.35 7.90 -18.84
C VAL A 221 16.71 7.36 -19.26
N PRO A 222 17.57 8.15 -19.97
CA PRO A 222 18.94 7.71 -20.27
C PRO A 222 19.64 7.31 -18.98
N ARG A 223 20.18 6.08 -18.91
CA ARG A 223 21.02 5.66 -17.79
C ARG A 223 22.20 6.63 -17.72
N LEU A 224 22.29 7.38 -16.62
CA LEU A 224 23.54 8.03 -16.24
C LEU A 224 24.60 6.92 -16.16
N ASP A 225 25.74 7.14 -16.82
CA ASP A 225 26.82 6.16 -16.86
C ASP A 225 27.09 5.59 -15.48
N SER A 226 27.07 4.26 -15.38
CA SER A 226 27.28 3.50 -14.15
C SER A 226 28.56 3.87 -13.36
N VAL A 227 29.48 4.56 -13.98
CA VAL A 227 30.71 5.12 -13.38
C VAL A 227 30.42 6.22 -12.37
N LEU A 228 29.30 6.97 -12.51
CA LEU A 228 28.88 7.98 -11.54
C LEU A 228 28.06 7.41 -10.38
N LEU A 229 27.37 6.28 -10.58
CA LEU A 229 26.54 5.62 -9.56
C LEU A 229 27.38 4.99 -8.43
N GLY A 230 28.60 4.54 -8.71
CA GLY A 230 29.49 3.93 -7.70
C GLY A 230 30.03 4.87 -6.62
N SER A 231 29.80 6.20 -6.74
CA SER A 231 30.27 7.21 -5.78
C SER A 231 29.19 7.67 -4.79
N GLU A 232 27.93 7.31 -4.98
CA GLU A 232 26.85 7.79 -4.12
C GLU A 232 26.64 6.94 -2.87
N ARG A 233 26.42 7.62 -1.74
CA ARG A 233 26.16 6.96 -0.46
C ARG A 233 24.85 6.18 -0.52
N PRO A 234 24.80 4.91 -0.09
CA PRO A 234 23.56 4.15 -0.09
C PRO A 234 22.52 4.75 0.85
N VAL A 235 21.25 4.67 0.46
CA VAL A 235 20.11 5.16 1.23
C VAL A 235 19.38 4.00 1.91
N PHE A 236 19.33 4.04 3.24
CA PHE A 236 18.54 3.09 4.02
C PHE A 236 17.11 3.58 4.18
N LEU A 237 16.15 2.87 3.59
CA LEU A 237 14.74 3.21 3.67
C LEU A 237 14.14 2.80 5.02
N GLY A 238 13.54 3.77 5.70
CA GLY A 238 12.71 3.54 6.89
C GLY A 238 11.44 2.76 6.57
N GLN A 239 10.93 2.03 7.56
CA GLN A 239 9.73 1.21 7.43
C GLN A 239 8.85 1.31 8.68
N LEU A 240 7.52 1.39 8.50
CA LEU A 240 6.54 1.48 9.59
C LEU A 240 5.84 0.15 9.88
N HIS A 241 6.57 -0.94 9.88
CA HIS A 241 6.05 -2.26 10.24
C HIS A 241 6.21 -2.60 11.74
N GLY A 242 5.96 -1.61 12.60
CA GLY A 242 6.21 -1.77 14.06
C GLY A 242 5.32 -2.80 14.77
N ALA A 243 4.20 -3.22 14.17
CA ALA A 243 3.40 -4.34 14.66
C ALA A 243 4.03 -5.70 14.30
N GLU A 244 4.65 -5.80 13.14
CA GLU A 244 5.23 -7.02 12.57
C GLU A 244 6.68 -7.22 13.01
N LEU A 245 7.48 -6.16 12.95
CA LEU A 245 8.88 -6.17 13.33
C LEU A 245 9.16 -5.07 14.37
N SER A 246 9.79 -5.44 15.48
CA SER A 246 10.06 -4.45 16.53
C SER A 246 10.96 -3.32 16.02
N ARG A 247 10.69 -2.09 16.47
CA ARG A 247 11.54 -0.91 16.17
C ARG A 247 13.00 -1.09 16.61
N ARG A 248 13.28 -2.01 17.56
CA ARG A 248 14.66 -2.34 17.93
C ARG A 248 15.39 -3.04 16.81
N VAL A 249 14.73 -3.95 16.08
CA VAL A 249 15.32 -4.65 14.95
C VAL A 249 15.44 -3.73 13.75
N SER A 250 14.33 -3.11 13.31
CA SER A 250 14.34 -2.24 12.13
C SER A 250 15.20 -0.98 12.32
N GLY A 251 15.03 -0.26 13.44
CA GLY A 251 15.83 0.92 13.75
C GLY A 251 17.28 0.57 14.09
N GLY A 252 17.52 -0.60 14.73
CA GLY A 252 18.87 -1.11 14.98
C GLY A 252 19.61 -1.42 13.68
N ALA A 253 18.95 -2.05 12.71
CA ALA A 253 19.49 -2.29 11.38
C ALA A 253 19.85 -0.97 10.67
N ALA A 254 18.94 0.01 10.67
CA ALA A 254 19.17 1.32 10.09
C ALA A 254 20.41 2.03 10.68
N VAL A 255 20.47 2.11 12.02
CA VAL A 255 21.60 2.77 12.71
C VAL A 255 22.91 2.05 12.44
N ARG A 256 22.89 0.71 12.50
CA ARG A 256 24.06 -0.10 12.23
C ARG A 256 24.54 0.09 10.80
N PHE A 257 23.65 -0.02 9.83
CA PHE A 257 23.98 0.19 8.42
C PHE A 257 24.59 1.58 8.17
N CYS A 258 23.90 2.64 8.62
CA CYS A 258 24.40 4.02 8.40
C CYS A 258 25.78 4.28 9.03
N ARG A 259 26.10 3.64 10.18
CA ARG A 259 27.39 3.79 10.84
C ARG A 259 28.50 2.97 10.19
N GLU A 260 28.22 1.71 9.87
CA GLU A 260 29.23 0.77 9.35
C GLU A 260 29.55 1.06 7.88
N HIS A 261 28.55 1.51 7.11
CA HIS A 261 28.65 1.67 5.65
C HIS A 261 28.51 3.13 5.18
N GLY A 262 28.42 4.07 6.11
CA GLY A 262 28.31 5.50 5.77
C GLY A 262 27.00 5.89 5.08
N GLY A 263 25.95 5.06 5.16
CA GLY A 263 24.66 5.28 4.50
C GLY A 263 23.91 6.51 5.01
N LEU A 264 22.91 6.92 4.23
CA LEU A 264 21.93 7.94 4.59
C LEU A 264 20.65 7.24 5.08
N TYR A 265 20.00 7.78 6.10
CA TYR A 265 18.67 7.31 6.51
C TYR A 265 17.58 8.12 5.81
N ARG A 266 16.66 7.45 5.15
CA ARG A 266 15.45 8.06 4.59
C ARG A 266 14.24 7.62 5.39
N PRO A 267 13.61 8.50 6.19
CA PRO A 267 12.39 8.20 6.92
C PRO A 267 11.25 7.79 5.98
N HIS A 268 10.41 6.86 6.43
CA HIS A 268 9.15 6.60 5.75
C HIS A 268 8.23 7.85 5.88
N PRO A 269 7.48 8.25 4.84
CA PRO A 269 6.60 9.44 4.89
C PRO A 269 5.67 9.50 6.10
N ALA A 270 5.18 8.35 6.57
CA ALA A 270 4.32 8.27 7.75
C ALA A 270 5.07 8.24 9.10
N GLU A 271 6.40 8.40 9.15
CA GLU A 271 7.17 8.55 10.40
C GLU A 271 7.05 9.96 11.00
N THR A 272 5.82 10.43 11.16
CA THR A 272 5.50 11.78 11.64
C THR A 272 5.12 11.82 13.12
N ASP A 273 5.02 10.68 13.79
CA ASP A 273 4.66 10.59 15.21
C ASP A 273 5.78 11.12 16.14
N VAL A 274 5.39 11.46 17.38
CA VAL A 274 6.31 12.06 18.38
C VAL A 274 7.53 11.17 18.65
N LEU A 275 7.33 9.83 18.69
CA LEU A 275 8.43 8.89 18.96
C LEU A 275 9.40 8.84 17.77
N SER A 276 8.90 8.79 16.55
CA SER A 276 9.71 8.85 15.34
C SER A 276 10.51 10.14 15.29
N ARG A 277 9.88 11.30 15.52
CA ARG A 277 10.60 12.59 15.57
C ARG A 277 11.66 12.66 16.67
N ALA A 278 11.38 12.08 17.85
CA ALA A 278 12.38 12.02 18.94
C ALA A 278 13.55 11.10 18.56
N GLN A 279 13.26 9.95 17.96
CA GLN A 279 14.27 9.01 17.45
C GLN A 279 15.14 9.66 16.36
N HIS A 280 14.55 10.35 15.38
CA HIS A 280 15.28 11.05 14.33
C HIS A 280 16.21 12.15 14.90
N ARG A 281 15.74 12.93 15.88
CA ARG A 281 16.57 13.91 16.58
C ARG A 281 17.77 13.27 17.28
N LEU A 282 17.52 12.15 17.98
CA LEU A 282 18.59 11.39 18.63
C LEU A 282 19.61 10.84 17.63
N TRP A 283 19.14 10.31 16.49
CA TRP A 283 20.01 9.77 15.45
C TRP A 283 20.88 10.85 14.80
N ARG A 284 20.30 12.00 14.47
CA ARG A 284 21.07 13.17 13.97
C ARG A 284 22.16 13.61 14.96
N ARG A 285 21.82 13.68 16.27
CA ARG A 285 22.81 13.98 17.33
C ARG A 285 23.92 12.95 17.43
N ARG A 286 23.66 11.70 17.01
CA ARG A 286 24.63 10.62 16.97
C ARG A 286 25.37 10.49 15.65
N GLY A 287 25.24 11.48 14.77
CA GLY A 287 25.97 11.55 13.50
C GLY A 287 25.35 10.74 12.36
N ILE A 288 24.10 10.22 12.49
CA ILE A 288 23.38 9.61 11.37
C ILE A 288 22.93 10.73 10.43
N ALA A 289 23.41 10.68 9.20
CA ALA A 289 22.97 11.57 8.14
C ALA A 289 21.64 11.11 7.55
N PHE A 290 20.81 12.06 7.14
CA PHE A 290 19.49 11.80 6.57
C PHE A 290 19.51 12.17 5.08
N ALA A 291 18.87 11.34 4.26
CA ALA A 291 18.59 11.68 2.88
C ALA A 291 17.46 12.71 2.79
N ASP A 292 17.39 13.41 1.66
CA ASP A 292 16.28 14.27 1.31
C ASP A 292 15.00 13.42 1.17
N THR A 293 13.89 13.90 1.74
CA THR A 293 12.58 13.23 1.71
C THR A 293 11.64 13.84 0.68
N ASP A 294 11.97 14.97 0.10
CA ASP A 294 11.08 15.72 -0.79
C ASP A 294 11.05 15.11 -2.20
N ALA A 295 12.18 14.52 -2.64
CA ALA A 295 12.22 13.79 -3.91
C ALA A 295 11.50 12.44 -3.81
N PRO A 296 10.70 12.02 -4.79
CA PRO A 296 10.18 10.65 -4.87
C PRO A 296 11.30 9.59 -4.85
N LEU A 297 11.00 8.37 -4.39
CA LEU A 297 11.99 7.28 -4.37
C LEU A 297 12.54 6.99 -5.78
N ARG A 298 11.68 7.12 -6.79
CA ARG A 298 12.02 6.89 -8.20
C ARG A 298 13.09 7.85 -8.74
N ASP A 299 13.24 9.04 -8.14
CA ASP A 299 14.19 10.08 -8.59
C ASP A 299 15.51 10.01 -7.85
N LEU A 300 15.69 9.05 -6.93
CA LEU A 300 16.94 8.86 -6.18
C LEU A 300 17.95 8.07 -7.02
N PRO A 301 19.12 8.63 -7.29
CA PRO A 301 20.20 7.92 -7.98
C PRO A 301 20.97 6.97 -7.05
N ASN A 302 20.74 7.06 -5.75
CA ASN A 302 21.47 6.34 -4.72
C ASN A 302 21.14 4.84 -4.70
N PRO A 303 22.12 3.97 -4.40
CA PRO A 303 21.85 2.58 -4.03
C PRO A 303 20.86 2.50 -2.86
N VAL A 304 19.93 1.56 -2.92
CA VAL A 304 18.83 1.42 -1.95
C VAL A 304 19.07 0.23 -1.03
N VAL A 305 18.89 0.44 0.28
CA VAL A 305 18.93 -0.63 1.26
C VAL A 305 17.73 -0.53 2.20
N SER A 306 17.15 -1.65 2.58
CA SER A 306 16.05 -1.69 3.56
C SER A 306 16.01 -3.02 4.31
N VAL A 307 15.10 -3.17 5.28
CA VAL A 307 14.86 -4.48 5.89
C VAL A 307 14.07 -5.39 4.94
N PHE A 308 12.91 -4.94 4.42
CA PHE A 308 12.06 -5.70 3.48
C PHE A 308 11.06 -4.78 2.74
N SER A 309 11.47 -3.56 2.39
CA SER A 309 10.58 -2.63 1.68
C SER A 309 10.37 -3.06 0.22
N THR A 310 9.16 -2.88 -0.30
CA THR A 310 8.88 -2.94 -1.73
C THR A 310 9.79 -2.02 -2.53
N GLY A 311 10.26 -0.91 -1.93
CA GLY A 311 11.22 0.01 -2.53
C GLY A 311 12.56 -0.61 -2.94
N VAL A 312 12.95 -1.76 -2.36
CA VAL A 312 14.13 -2.54 -2.82
C VAL A 312 13.86 -3.15 -4.20
N LEU A 313 12.69 -3.76 -4.38
CA LEU A 313 12.28 -4.35 -5.66
C LEU A 313 12.03 -3.26 -6.71
N GLU A 314 11.45 -2.14 -6.31
CA GLU A 314 11.24 -0.98 -7.18
C GLU A 314 12.55 -0.39 -7.68
N ALA A 315 13.56 -0.25 -6.82
CA ALA A 315 14.90 0.21 -7.22
C ALA A 315 15.59 -0.81 -8.16
N ALA A 316 15.48 -2.11 -7.85
CA ALA A 316 16.01 -3.18 -8.70
C ALA A 316 15.30 -3.23 -10.07
N ALA A 317 13.97 -3.05 -10.12
CA ALA A 317 13.20 -2.99 -11.36
C ALA A 317 13.67 -1.86 -12.30
N ARG A 318 14.07 -0.71 -11.72
CA ARG A 318 14.69 0.40 -12.46
C ARG A 318 16.13 0.15 -12.91
N GLY A 319 16.71 -0.99 -12.54
CA GLY A 319 18.12 -1.31 -12.83
C GLY A 319 19.11 -0.61 -11.88
N GLY A 320 18.63 -0.09 -10.74
CA GLY A 320 19.47 0.45 -9.67
C GLY A 320 19.96 -0.64 -8.72
N ASP A 321 21.04 -0.36 -8.02
CA ASP A 321 21.59 -1.27 -7.00
C ASP A 321 20.71 -1.27 -5.74
N ALA A 322 20.26 -2.44 -5.33
CA ALA A 322 19.37 -2.58 -4.19
C ALA A 322 19.67 -3.83 -3.36
N TRP A 323 19.56 -3.71 -2.03
CA TRP A 323 19.84 -4.80 -1.10
C TRP A 323 18.92 -4.77 0.11
N VAL A 324 18.93 -5.87 0.86
CA VAL A 324 18.34 -5.95 2.19
C VAL A 324 19.42 -6.02 3.26
N PHE A 325 19.13 -5.46 4.45
CA PHE A 325 20.05 -5.48 5.58
C PHE A 325 19.28 -5.48 6.89
N ALA A 326 19.34 -6.58 7.62
CA ALA A 326 18.78 -6.69 8.97
C ALA A 326 19.52 -7.79 9.75
N PRO A 327 20.70 -7.52 10.30
CA PRO A 327 21.41 -8.48 11.17
C PRO A 327 20.51 -8.84 12.35
N GLY A 328 20.32 -10.13 12.60
CA GLY A 328 19.45 -10.63 13.67
C GLY A 328 17.95 -10.56 13.36
N ALA A 329 17.58 -10.39 12.10
CA ALA A 329 16.19 -10.50 11.68
C ALA A 329 15.60 -11.88 11.97
N PRO A 330 14.31 -11.97 12.35
CA PRO A 330 13.62 -13.24 12.54
C PRO A 330 13.56 -14.04 11.23
N THR A 331 13.33 -15.34 11.36
CA THR A 331 13.34 -16.29 10.24
C THR A 331 12.40 -15.87 9.10
N TRP A 332 11.19 -15.39 9.42
CA TRP A 332 10.22 -14.98 8.41
C TRP A 332 10.71 -13.83 7.51
N VAL A 333 11.60 -12.96 7.99
CA VAL A 333 12.20 -11.89 7.18
C VAL A 333 13.14 -12.48 6.13
N ARG A 334 13.94 -13.50 6.51
CA ARG A 334 14.82 -14.19 5.56
C ARG A 334 14.03 -14.98 4.51
N GLU A 335 12.95 -15.66 4.93
CA GLU A 335 12.05 -16.36 4.02
C GLU A 335 11.35 -15.40 3.05
N LEU A 336 11.03 -14.17 3.50
CA LEU A 336 10.52 -13.11 2.63
C LEU A 336 11.59 -12.70 1.61
N TRP A 337 12.85 -12.52 2.03
CA TRP A 337 13.94 -12.21 1.10
C TRP A 337 14.12 -13.31 0.03
N GLU A 338 14.07 -14.58 0.45
CA GLU A 338 14.14 -15.72 -0.47
C GLU A 338 12.97 -15.73 -1.47
N ARG A 339 11.74 -15.48 -1.01
CA ARG A 339 10.54 -15.46 -1.88
C ARG A 339 10.59 -14.37 -2.95
N TYR A 340 11.17 -13.22 -2.64
CA TYR A 340 11.31 -12.09 -3.57
C TYR A 340 12.71 -11.95 -4.17
N ASP A 341 13.59 -12.95 -3.99
CA ASP A 341 15.00 -12.93 -4.42
C ASP A 341 15.76 -11.66 -4.00
N MET A 342 15.41 -11.09 -2.84
CA MET A 342 16.11 -9.94 -2.28
C MET A 342 17.46 -10.34 -1.73
N ARG A 343 18.54 -9.67 -2.14
CA ARG A 343 19.91 -10.02 -1.79
C ARG A 343 20.41 -9.22 -0.58
N PRO A 344 21.14 -9.86 0.36
CA PRO A 344 21.73 -9.15 1.49
C PRO A 344 22.86 -8.21 1.03
N PHE A 345 22.99 -7.07 1.72
CA PHE A 345 24.06 -6.11 1.45
C PHE A 345 25.44 -6.75 1.56
N GLY A 346 26.29 -6.51 0.58
CA GLY A 346 27.61 -7.13 0.43
C GLY A 346 27.64 -8.35 -0.51
N ALA A 347 26.48 -8.85 -0.94
CA ALA A 347 26.35 -9.78 -2.05
C ALA A 347 26.12 -9.01 -3.37
N GLU A 348 25.95 -9.75 -4.48
CA GLU A 348 25.42 -9.17 -5.73
C GLU A 348 24.11 -8.42 -5.45
N PRO A 349 23.80 -7.31 -6.15
CA PRO A 349 22.55 -6.60 -6.00
C PRO A 349 21.33 -7.51 -6.21
N THR A 350 20.21 -7.13 -5.59
CA THR A 350 18.91 -7.75 -5.85
C THR A 350 18.63 -7.69 -7.36
N PRO A 351 18.37 -8.83 -8.02
CA PRO A 351 18.08 -8.83 -9.45
C PRO A 351 16.80 -8.06 -9.74
N SER A 352 16.68 -7.51 -10.94
CA SER A 352 15.42 -6.95 -11.39
C SER A 352 14.33 -8.02 -11.28
N PRO A 353 13.21 -7.74 -10.59
CA PRO A 353 12.11 -8.69 -10.54
C PRO A 353 11.62 -8.97 -11.96
N VAL A 354 11.18 -10.20 -12.20
CA VAL A 354 10.58 -10.57 -13.50
C VAL A 354 9.34 -9.72 -13.71
N VAL A 355 9.32 -8.97 -14.80
CA VAL A 355 8.22 -8.10 -15.19
C VAL A 355 7.69 -8.61 -16.52
N ASP A 356 6.40 -8.97 -16.54
CA ASP A 356 5.75 -9.41 -17.77
C ASP A 356 5.75 -8.29 -18.82
N SER A 357 5.73 -8.68 -20.10
CA SER A 357 5.60 -7.73 -21.22
C SER A 357 4.23 -7.07 -21.26
N GLU A 358 3.20 -7.75 -20.77
CA GLU A 358 1.85 -7.21 -20.65
C GLU A 358 1.71 -6.38 -19.37
N GLU A 359 1.14 -5.20 -19.47
CA GLU A 359 0.90 -4.33 -18.32
C GLU A 359 -0.10 -4.95 -17.34
N PRO A 360 0.25 -5.09 -16.05
CA PRO A 360 -0.63 -5.67 -15.03
C PRO A 360 -2.00 -4.98 -14.94
N ALA A 361 -2.05 -3.65 -15.05
CA ALA A 361 -3.30 -2.88 -15.01
C ALA A 361 -4.26 -3.26 -16.15
N ALA A 362 -3.75 -3.45 -17.38
CA ALA A 362 -4.56 -3.90 -18.52
C ALA A 362 -5.08 -5.33 -18.31
N ARG A 363 -4.25 -6.21 -17.74
CA ARG A 363 -4.66 -7.59 -17.39
C ARG A 363 -5.75 -7.60 -16.33
N ILE A 364 -5.61 -6.76 -15.29
CA ILE A 364 -6.64 -6.62 -14.22
C ILE A 364 -7.94 -6.10 -14.83
N ALA A 365 -7.90 -5.04 -15.64
CA ALA A 365 -9.10 -4.47 -16.26
C ALA A 365 -9.88 -5.52 -17.07
N ARG A 366 -9.18 -6.34 -17.86
CA ARG A 366 -9.79 -7.44 -18.62
C ARG A 366 -10.47 -8.47 -17.69
N ILE A 367 -9.81 -8.84 -16.58
CA ILE A 367 -10.39 -9.76 -15.59
C ILE A 367 -11.67 -9.18 -14.98
N LEU A 368 -11.70 -7.88 -14.69
CA LEU A 368 -12.87 -7.21 -14.12
C LEU A 368 -14.04 -7.20 -15.11
N GLU A 369 -13.77 -6.99 -16.40
CA GLU A 369 -14.79 -6.99 -17.46
C GLU A 369 -15.27 -8.40 -17.84
N GLU A 370 -14.41 -9.43 -17.76
CA GLU A 370 -14.81 -10.83 -17.97
C GLU A 370 -15.73 -11.37 -16.85
N GLY A 371 -15.61 -10.86 -15.63
CA GLY A 371 -16.39 -11.26 -14.47
C GLY A 371 -17.73 -10.52 -14.34
N SER A 372 -18.02 -9.58 -15.25
CA SER A 372 -19.18 -8.67 -15.20
C SER A 372 -20.41 -9.22 -15.89
#